data_544234e967dbe22e01125d28e488b893
#
_entry.id   544234e967dbe22e01125d28e488b893
#
_cell.length_a   1.000
_cell.length_b   1.000
_cell.length_c   1.000
_cell.angle_alpha   90.00
_cell.angle_beta   90.00
_cell.angle_gamma   90.00
#
_symmetry.space_group_name_H-M   'P 1'
#
loop_
_entity.id
_entity.type
_entity.pdbx_description
1 polymer ?
#
loop_
_entity_poly.entity_id
_entity_poly.type
_entity_poly.pdbx_seq_one_letter_code
_entity_poly.pdbx_strand_id
1 'polypeptide(L)'
;AALGSTHISNVHILANLEPFRWSSPSFVQKAVTAMHDVHHANALHLYPQASYWDWPYTADKLPGGQREKQLDRDWMWYKTWGRYAWNCRRDVAAEGNYWDKVLADYYASDAAVADSIRKAYDESGEIAPKLLRRFGITEGNRQTLLLGMFMSQLVNPYKYTIYPGFYESCGPEGEKLIEYVEKEWKHQPHVGELPLDIVAQTEAHGDKAVAAIDAVASRVTGNQDEFRRLQNDMHCYRAFAYAFGWKVKAAQHVLNYKWGKDIKELDAAVPLLEKSLEYYRQLVDLT
;
A
#
# COMPACT_ATOMS: atom_id res chain seq x y z
N ALA A 1 21.23 -10.08 -16.24
CA ALA A 1 20.38 -10.89 -17.12
C ALA A 1 20.78 -12.35 -17.00
N ALA A 2 19.85 -13.15 -16.62
CA ALA A 2 20.09 -14.57 -16.47
C ALA A 2 20.44 -15.19 -17.84
N LEU A 3 21.50 -15.89 -17.89
CA LEU A 3 22.16 -16.60 -19.01
C LEU A 3 21.16 -17.39 -19.89
N GLY A 4 20.38 -16.71 -20.75
CA GLY A 4 19.43 -17.35 -21.67
C GLY A 4 18.20 -18.00 -21.01
N SER A 5 17.96 -17.77 -19.71
CA SER A 5 16.78 -18.27 -18.99
C SER A 5 15.63 -17.28 -19.03
N THR A 6 14.40 -17.77 -18.86
CA THR A 6 13.22 -16.93 -18.69
C THR A 6 13.22 -16.35 -17.28
N HIS A 7 13.16 -15.02 -17.18
CA HIS A 7 12.98 -14.33 -15.91
C HIS A 7 11.48 -14.11 -15.67
N ILE A 8 10.96 -14.64 -14.56
CA ILE A 8 9.58 -14.52 -14.16
C ILE A 8 9.50 -13.59 -12.96
N SER A 9 8.82 -12.45 -13.11
CA SER A 9 8.49 -11.57 -11.99
C SER A 9 7.25 -12.09 -11.27
N ASN A 10 7.29 -12.05 -9.94
CA ASN A 10 6.19 -12.52 -9.11
C ASN A 10 5.53 -11.36 -8.37
N VAL A 11 4.20 -11.32 -8.36
CA VAL A 11 3.39 -10.26 -7.74
C VAL A 11 2.65 -10.81 -6.53
N HIS A 12 2.90 -10.24 -5.37
CA HIS A 12 2.34 -10.65 -4.07
C HIS A 12 1.55 -9.54 -3.36
N ILE A 13 1.22 -8.46 -4.03
CA ILE A 13 0.82 -7.23 -3.36
C ILE A 13 -0.41 -7.37 -2.46
N LEU A 14 -1.35 -8.24 -2.80
CA LEU A 14 -2.56 -8.42 -1.99
C LEU A 14 -2.33 -9.24 -0.71
N ALA A 15 -1.32 -10.12 -0.67
CA ALA A 15 -1.12 -11.04 0.46
C ALA A 15 -1.15 -10.40 1.83
N ASN A 16 -0.76 -9.14 1.89
CA ASN A 16 -0.54 -8.43 3.13
C ASN A 16 -1.57 -7.33 3.37
N LEU A 17 -2.56 -7.20 2.49
CA LEU A 17 -3.55 -6.11 2.52
C LEU A 17 -4.98 -6.58 2.71
N GLU A 18 -5.20 -7.89 2.79
CA GLU A 18 -6.51 -8.40 3.17
C GLU A 18 -6.88 -7.87 4.58
N PRO A 19 -8.11 -7.39 4.81
CA PRO A 19 -9.28 -7.56 3.95
C PRO A 19 -9.53 -6.44 2.94
N PHE A 20 -8.63 -5.50 2.75
CA PHE A 20 -8.89 -4.32 1.93
C PHE A 20 -8.81 -4.62 0.43
N ARG A 21 -9.69 -4.00 -0.35
CA ARG A 21 -9.62 -4.00 -1.81
C ARG A 21 -8.42 -3.17 -2.24
N TRP A 22 -7.55 -3.76 -3.05
CA TRP A 22 -6.42 -3.05 -3.63
C TRP A 22 -6.46 -3.13 -5.14
N SER A 23 -6.36 -2.01 -5.79
CA SER A 23 -6.00 -1.89 -7.20
C SER A 23 -5.51 -0.47 -7.48
N SER A 24 -4.67 -0.32 -8.48
CA SER A 24 -4.29 0.97 -9.04
C SER A 24 -3.90 0.75 -10.50
N PRO A 25 -4.75 1.12 -11.45
CA PRO A 25 -4.44 1.00 -12.87
C PRO A 25 -3.12 1.68 -13.24
N SER A 26 -2.89 2.88 -12.72
CA SER A 26 -1.67 3.65 -13.00
C SER A 26 -0.41 3.00 -12.42
N PHE A 27 -0.47 2.49 -11.19
CA PHE A 27 0.63 1.77 -10.56
C PHE A 27 0.94 0.47 -11.31
N VAL A 28 -0.09 -0.33 -11.60
CA VAL A 28 0.10 -1.64 -12.24
C VAL A 28 0.71 -1.47 -13.63
N GLN A 29 0.26 -0.49 -14.42
CA GLN A 29 0.86 -0.19 -15.71
C GLN A 29 2.36 0.13 -15.59
N LYS A 30 2.72 1.02 -14.67
CA LYS A 30 4.12 1.39 -14.41
C LYS A 30 4.93 0.18 -13.91
N ALA A 31 4.37 -0.62 -13.01
CA ALA A 31 5.04 -1.80 -12.45
C ALA A 31 5.37 -2.83 -13.53
N VAL A 32 4.40 -3.18 -14.38
CA VAL A 32 4.63 -4.14 -15.47
C VAL A 32 5.61 -3.58 -16.51
N THR A 33 5.53 -2.29 -16.81
CA THR A 33 6.51 -1.64 -17.69
C THR A 33 7.92 -1.73 -17.11
N ALA A 34 8.10 -1.44 -15.82
CA ALA A 34 9.38 -1.55 -15.14
C ALA A 34 9.89 -3.00 -15.07
N MET A 35 9.02 -3.99 -14.91
CA MET A 35 9.40 -5.40 -14.97
C MET A 35 10.08 -5.74 -16.29
N HIS A 36 9.59 -5.22 -17.41
CA HIS A 36 10.22 -5.42 -18.71
C HIS A 36 11.49 -4.58 -18.90
N ASP A 37 11.41 -3.28 -18.60
CA ASP A 37 12.44 -2.32 -19.00
C ASP A 37 13.63 -2.30 -18.04
N VAL A 38 13.37 -2.49 -16.73
CA VAL A 38 14.39 -2.39 -15.67
C VAL A 38 14.86 -3.78 -15.25
N HIS A 39 13.94 -4.69 -15.00
CA HIS A 39 14.27 -6.03 -14.50
C HIS A 39 14.45 -7.07 -15.61
N HIS A 40 14.18 -6.69 -16.87
CA HIS A 40 14.27 -7.58 -18.03
C HIS A 40 13.49 -8.90 -17.86
N ALA A 41 12.37 -8.83 -17.11
CA ALA A 41 11.48 -9.96 -16.97
C ALA A 41 10.65 -10.15 -18.24
N ASN A 42 10.49 -11.38 -18.66
CA ASN A 42 9.73 -11.75 -19.86
C ASN A 42 8.49 -12.59 -19.56
N ALA A 43 8.23 -12.83 -18.28
CA ALA A 43 7.00 -13.46 -17.79
C ALA A 43 6.56 -12.86 -16.46
N LEU A 44 5.27 -12.94 -16.17
CA LEU A 44 4.65 -12.47 -14.95
C LEU A 44 3.86 -13.60 -14.30
N HIS A 45 4.15 -13.86 -13.02
CA HIS A 45 3.36 -14.73 -12.17
C HIS A 45 2.52 -13.89 -11.23
N LEU A 46 1.21 -13.98 -11.40
CA LEU A 46 0.25 -13.35 -10.50
C LEU A 46 -0.09 -14.33 -9.38
N TYR A 47 0.19 -13.91 -8.16
CA TYR A 47 -0.10 -14.70 -6.98
C TYR A 47 -1.39 -14.14 -6.35
N PRO A 48 -2.55 -14.78 -6.58
CA PRO A 48 -3.81 -14.30 -6.02
C PRO A 48 -3.80 -14.51 -4.52
N GLN A 49 -4.28 -13.53 -3.82
CA GLN A 49 -4.05 -13.48 -2.40
C GLN A 49 -5.23 -13.08 -1.60
N ALA A 50 -6.12 -13.97 -1.47
CA ALA A 50 -6.82 -14.09 -0.22
C ALA A 50 -6.07 -15.08 0.68
N SER A 51 -6.53 -15.22 1.88
CA SER A 51 -6.11 -16.26 2.78
C SER A 51 -5.96 -17.60 2.05
N TYR A 52 -4.77 -18.17 2.04
CA TYR A 52 -4.52 -19.52 1.52
C TYR A 52 -5.46 -20.57 2.11
N TRP A 53 -5.95 -20.30 3.30
CA TRP A 53 -6.76 -21.21 4.09
C TRP A 53 -8.23 -21.16 3.71
N ASP A 54 -8.67 -20.04 3.11
CA ASP A 54 -10.07 -19.77 2.85
C ASP A 54 -10.44 -19.71 1.36
N TRP A 55 -9.44 -19.86 0.48
CA TRP A 55 -9.72 -19.90 -0.96
C TRP A 55 -10.90 -20.83 -1.31
N PRO A 56 -11.87 -20.40 -2.12
CA PRO A 56 -11.90 -19.17 -2.94
C PRO A 56 -12.58 -17.97 -2.27
N TYR A 57 -12.76 -17.98 -0.97
CA TYR A 57 -13.49 -16.93 -0.26
C TYR A 57 -12.55 -15.91 0.39
N THR A 58 -13.09 -14.71 0.65
CA THR A 58 -12.46 -13.66 1.42
C THR A 58 -12.98 -13.65 2.87
N ALA A 59 -12.42 -12.77 3.71
CA ALA A 59 -12.93 -12.53 5.05
C ALA A 59 -14.28 -11.79 5.04
N ASP A 60 -14.59 -11.04 3.97
CA ASP A 60 -15.82 -10.28 3.84
C ASP A 60 -17.06 -11.17 3.87
N LYS A 61 -18.06 -10.71 4.61
CA LYS A 61 -19.38 -11.34 4.65
C LYS A 61 -20.40 -10.46 3.95
N LEU A 62 -21.13 -11.06 3.02
CA LEU A 62 -22.25 -10.42 2.36
C LEU A 62 -23.49 -10.40 3.27
N PRO A 63 -24.49 -9.55 2.98
CA PRO A 63 -25.78 -9.61 3.64
C PRO A 63 -26.35 -11.04 3.66
N GLY A 64 -26.85 -11.49 4.82
CA GLY A 64 -27.30 -12.88 5.00
C GLY A 64 -26.20 -13.86 5.42
N GLY A 65 -24.97 -13.37 5.68
CA GLY A 65 -23.86 -14.18 6.20
C GLY A 65 -23.14 -15.04 5.15
N GLN A 66 -23.47 -14.86 3.88
CA GLN A 66 -22.74 -15.51 2.78
C GLN A 66 -21.32 -14.94 2.68
N ARG A 67 -20.36 -15.80 2.35
CA ARG A 67 -18.97 -15.40 2.13
C ARG A 67 -18.78 -14.91 0.70
N GLU A 68 -18.10 -13.80 0.55
CA GLU A 68 -17.73 -13.25 -0.75
C GLU A 68 -16.55 -14.01 -1.36
N LYS A 69 -16.62 -14.30 -2.66
CA LYS A 69 -15.49 -14.89 -3.36
C LYS A 69 -14.45 -13.83 -3.70
N GLN A 70 -13.19 -14.21 -3.63
CA GLN A 70 -12.07 -13.31 -3.94
C GLN A 70 -12.14 -12.74 -5.36
N LEU A 71 -12.57 -13.55 -6.34
CA LEU A 71 -12.71 -13.07 -7.71
C LEU A 71 -13.74 -11.94 -7.86
N ASP A 72 -14.77 -11.96 -7.03
CA ASP A 72 -15.83 -10.95 -7.05
C ASP A 72 -15.39 -9.69 -6.32
N ARG A 73 -14.79 -9.83 -5.12
CA ARG A 73 -14.28 -8.70 -4.33
C ARG A 73 -13.13 -7.99 -5.02
N ASP A 74 -12.15 -8.75 -5.49
CA ASP A 74 -10.88 -8.20 -6.01
C ASP A 74 -10.89 -8.12 -7.55
N TRP A 75 -12.08 -8.01 -8.16
CA TRP A 75 -12.25 -7.99 -9.62
C TRP A 75 -11.38 -6.93 -10.31
N MET A 76 -11.22 -5.75 -9.71
CA MET A 76 -10.35 -4.70 -10.23
C MET A 76 -8.89 -5.12 -10.25
N TRP A 77 -8.40 -5.81 -9.21
CA TRP A 77 -7.04 -6.35 -9.18
C TRP A 77 -6.78 -7.31 -10.33
N TYR A 78 -7.66 -8.29 -10.50
CA TYR A 78 -7.52 -9.27 -11.60
C TYR A 78 -7.59 -8.61 -12.96
N LYS A 79 -8.49 -7.66 -13.13
CA LYS A 79 -8.69 -6.97 -14.41
C LYS A 79 -7.50 -6.06 -14.75
N THR A 80 -6.95 -5.33 -13.80
CA THR A 80 -5.79 -4.47 -14.02
C THR A 80 -4.52 -5.26 -14.33
N TRP A 81 -4.19 -6.24 -13.52
CA TRP A 81 -3.02 -7.07 -13.77
C TRP A 81 -3.14 -7.87 -15.07
N GLY A 82 -4.28 -8.47 -15.36
CA GLY A 82 -4.51 -9.19 -16.62
C GLY A 82 -4.37 -8.28 -17.84
N ARG A 83 -4.91 -7.06 -17.77
CA ARG A 83 -4.82 -6.07 -18.86
C ARG A 83 -3.39 -5.65 -19.16
N TYR A 84 -2.65 -5.29 -18.13
CA TYR A 84 -1.27 -4.79 -18.31
C TYR A 84 -0.25 -5.91 -18.47
N ALA A 85 -0.47 -7.09 -17.94
CA ALA A 85 0.31 -8.28 -18.25
C ALA A 85 0.22 -8.63 -19.73
N TRP A 86 -0.95 -8.45 -20.36
CA TRP A 86 -1.14 -8.65 -21.79
C TRP A 86 -0.44 -7.56 -22.61
N ASN A 87 -0.61 -6.29 -22.25
CA ASN A 87 0.05 -5.16 -22.92
C ASN A 87 0.14 -3.94 -21.99
N CYS A 88 1.32 -3.66 -21.46
CA CYS A 88 1.59 -2.48 -20.64
C CYS A 88 1.91 -1.21 -21.45
N ARG A 89 2.19 -1.34 -22.78
CA ARG A 89 2.56 -0.25 -23.68
C ARG A 89 1.31 0.48 -24.24
N ARG A 90 0.42 0.88 -23.33
CA ARG A 90 -0.83 1.56 -23.69
C ARG A 90 -0.71 3.05 -23.41
N ASP A 91 -1.39 3.85 -24.23
CA ASP A 91 -1.46 5.29 -24.00
C ASP A 91 -2.18 5.61 -22.68
N VAL A 92 -1.56 6.44 -21.85
CA VAL A 92 -2.03 6.72 -20.48
C VAL A 92 -3.40 7.42 -20.48
N ALA A 93 -3.65 8.34 -21.42
CA ALA A 93 -4.92 9.04 -21.49
C ALA A 93 -6.05 8.13 -21.98
N ALA A 94 -5.76 7.27 -22.95
CA ALA A 94 -6.71 6.26 -23.42
C ALA A 94 -7.03 5.23 -22.31
N GLU A 95 -6.06 4.88 -21.49
CA GLU A 95 -6.28 3.99 -20.34
C GLU A 95 -7.15 4.64 -19.25
N GLY A 96 -6.98 5.94 -18.96
CA GLY A 96 -7.88 6.67 -18.09
C GLY A 96 -9.34 6.54 -18.54
N ASN A 97 -9.62 6.88 -19.80
CA ASN A 97 -10.95 6.77 -20.39
C ASN A 97 -11.51 5.33 -20.38
N TYR A 98 -10.65 4.33 -20.62
CA TYR A 98 -11.05 2.94 -20.55
C TYR A 98 -11.51 2.53 -19.13
N TRP A 99 -10.73 2.89 -18.12
CA TRP A 99 -11.06 2.56 -16.75
C TRP A 99 -12.28 3.32 -16.23
N ASP A 100 -12.40 4.61 -16.61
CA ASP A 100 -13.59 5.39 -16.28
C ASP A 100 -14.86 4.76 -16.87
N LYS A 101 -14.79 4.26 -18.11
CA LYS A 101 -15.91 3.52 -18.70
C LYS A 101 -16.22 2.21 -17.94
N VAL A 102 -15.18 1.44 -17.59
CA VAL A 102 -15.36 0.17 -16.85
C VAL A 102 -16.02 0.42 -15.50
N LEU A 103 -15.60 1.47 -14.77
CA LEU A 103 -16.15 1.82 -13.48
C LEU A 103 -17.55 2.42 -13.59
N ALA A 104 -17.79 3.25 -14.61
CA ALA A 104 -19.12 3.79 -14.89
C ALA A 104 -20.14 2.67 -15.17
N ASP A 105 -19.77 1.70 -15.99
CA ASP A 105 -20.62 0.55 -16.29
C ASP A 105 -20.87 -0.30 -15.03
N TYR A 106 -19.83 -0.53 -14.20
CA TYR A 106 -19.94 -1.38 -13.01
C TYR A 106 -20.78 -0.73 -11.90
N TYR A 107 -20.63 0.56 -11.68
CA TYR A 107 -21.32 1.30 -10.61
C TYR A 107 -22.57 2.06 -11.10
N ALA A 108 -22.99 1.85 -12.35
CA ALA A 108 -24.10 2.55 -13.01
C ALA A 108 -24.04 4.08 -12.74
N SER A 109 -22.93 4.70 -13.14
CA SER A 109 -22.61 6.10 -12.84
C SER A 109 -22.16 6.85 -14.11
N ASP A 110 -22.05 8.17 -14.01
CA ASP A 110 -21.47 8.98 -15.06
C ASP A 110 -19.90 8.95 -15.05
N ALA A 111 -19.31 9.48 -16.12
CA ALA A 111 -17.85 9.48 -16.28
C ALA A 111 -17.11 10.27 -15.19
N ALA A 112 -17.71 11.33 -14.63
CA ALA A 112 -17.09 12.12 -13.58
C ALA A 112 -17.06 11.38 -12.24
N VAL A 113 -18.09 10.59 -11.96
CA VAL A 113 -18.13 9.68 -10.80
C VAL A 113 -17.09 8.58 -10.97
N ALA A 114 -17.03 7.97 -12.16
CA ALA A 114 -16.08 6.92 -12.46
C ALA A 114 -14.61 7.39 -12.35
N ASP A 115 -14.29 8.58 -12.86
CA ASP A 115 -12.97 9.22 -12.69
C ASP A 115 -12.60 9.41 -11.22
N SER A 116 -13.56 9.82 -10.38
CA SER A 116 -13.33 9.96 -8.93
C SER A 116 -13.08 8.61 -8.25
N ILE A 117 -13.81 7.56 -8.62
CA ILE A 117 -13.60 6.20 -8.12
C ILE A 117 -12.20 5.69 -8.55
N ARG A 118 -11.83 5.92 -9.82
CA ARG A 118 -10.49 5.55 -10.31
C ARG A 118 -9.38 6.29 -9.56
N LYS A 119 -9.55 7.58 -9.30
CA LYS A 119 -8.62 8.37 -8.48
C LYS A 119 -8.50 7.82 -7.06
N ALA A 120 -9.60 7.42 -6.43
CA ALA A 120 -9.56 6.79 -5.11
C ALA A 120 -8.73 5.50 -5.12
N TYR A 121 -8.90 4.64 -6.13
CA TYR A 121 -8.08 3.44 -6.32
C TYR A 121 -6.60 3.79 -6.56
N ASP A 122 -6.31 4.76 -7.43
CA ASP A 122 -4.92 5.14 -7.73
C ASP A 122 -4.22 5.75 -6.51
N GLU A 123 -4.91 6.59 -5.75
CA GLU A 123 -4.35 7.20 -4.53
C GLU A 123 -4.16 6.15 -3.41
N SER A 124 -5.16 5.35 -3.09
CA SER A 124 -5.02 4.30 -2.07
C SER A 124 -3.99 3.24 -2.46
N GLY A 125 -3.90 2.93 -3.74
CA GLY A 125 -2.97 1.95 -4.29
C GLY A 125 -1.49 2.31 -4.14
N GLU A 126 -1.14 3.58 -3.91
CA GLU A 126 0.23 4.04 -3.67
C GLU A 126 0.69 3.81 -2.21
N ILE A 127 -0.23 3.68 -1.25
CA ILE A 127 0.09 3.67 0.18
C ILE A 127 0.98 2.47 0.53
N ALA A 128 0.46 1.26 0.32
CA ALA A 128 1.15 0.05 0.71
C ALA A 128 2.49 -0.14 -0.03
N PRO A 129 2.59 0.03 -1.35
CA PRO A 129 3.87 -0.09 -2.05
C PRO A 129 4.94 0.88 -1.53
N LYS A 130 4.58 2.12 -1.21
CA LYS A 130 5.52 3.10 -0.64
C LYS A 130 6.01 2.70 0.74
N LEU A 131 5.11 2.32 1.63
CA LEU A 131 5.47 1.87 2.97
C LEU A 131 6.30 0.59 2.94
N LEU A 132 5.90 -0.38 2.12
CA LEU A 132 6.63 -1.64 1.99
C LEU A 132 8.06 -1.43 1.52
N ARG A 133 8.28 -0.65 0.47
CA ARG A 133 9.63 -0.45 -0.07
C ARG A 133 10.53 0.36 0.85
N ARG A 134 10.00 1.27 1.66
CA ARG A 134 10.83 2.13 2.52
C ARG A 134 11.08 1.57 3.91
N PHE A 135 10.08 0.94 4.53
CA PHE A 135 10.20 0.45 5.89
C PHE A 135 10.61 -1.03 6.00
N GLY A 136 10.82 -1.66 4.89
CA GLY A 136 11.44 -2.96 4.83
C GLY A 136 10.45 -4.10 4.68
N ILE A 137 10.56 -4.71 3.53
CA ILE A 137 10.06 -6.04 3.30
C ILE A 137 11.26 -6.95 3.40
N THR A 138 11.22 -7.87 4.33
CA THR A 138 12.09 -9.01 4.30
C THR A 138 11.23 -10.25 4.15
N GLU A 139 11.78 -11.31 3.59
CA GLU A 139 11.07 -12.57 3.44
C GLU A 139 10.43 -13.05 4.75
N GLY A 140 11.13 -12.91 5.86
CA GLY A 140 10.62 -13.30 7.16
C GLY A 140 9.55 -12.39 7.75
N ASN A 141 9.43 -11.17 7.25
CA ASN A 141 8.54 -10.15 7.79
C ASN A 141 7.30 -9.88 6.95
N ARG A 142 7.16 -10.52 5.80
CA ARG A 142 6.07 -10.25 4.86
C ARG A 142 4.67 -10.39 5.47
N GLN A 143 4.50 -11.23 6.47
CA GLN A 143 3.22 -11.44 7.15
C GLN A 143 2.94 -10.44 8.27
N THR A 144 3.96 -9.72 8.73
CA THR A 144 3.84 -8.75 9.82
C THR A 144 3.98 -7.31 9.35
N LEU A 145 4.09 -7.12 8.04
CA LEU A 145 4.65 -5.96 7.41
C LEU A 145 4.00 -4.66 7.80
N LEU A 146 2.75 -4.51 7.52
CA LEU A 146 2.14 -3.20 7.68
C LEU A 146 1.27 -3.12 8.91
N LEU A 147 0.36 -4.04 9.07
CA LEU A 147 -0.61 -4.02 10.16
C LEU A 147 0.02 -4.42 11.49
N GLY A 148 1.03 -5.31 11.45
CA GLY A 148 1.68 -5.85 12.64
C GLY A 148 3.08 -5.33 12.94
N MET A 149 3.58 -4.32 12.21
CA MET A 149 4.96 -3.84 12.43
C MET A 149 5.12 -3.21 13.81
N PHE A 150 5.99 -3.83 14.60
CA PHE A 150 6.29 -3.37 15.96
C PHE A 150 7.29 -2.21 15.95
N MET A 151 7.25 -1.41 17.01
CA MET A 151 8.23 -0.35 17.25
C MET A 151 9.68 -0.87 17.13
N SER A 152 9.96 -2.06 17.66
CA SER A 152 11.28 -2.68 17.59
C SER A 152 11.78 -2.93 16.17
N GLN A 153 10.90 -3.17 15.21
CA GLN A 153 11.26 -3.35 13.80
C GLN A 153 11.64 -2.02 13.15
N LEU A 154 11.03 -0.91 13.56
CA LEU A 154 11.36 0.43 13.08
C LEU A 154 12.70 0.92 13.65
N VAL A 155 12.96 0.70 14.95
CA VAL A 155 14.17 1.18 15.61
C VAL A 155 15.40 0.27 15.46
N ASN A 156 15.19 -0.97 15.06
CA ASN A 156 16.26 -1.93 14.79
C ASN A 156 15.91 -2.90 13.64
N PRO A 157 15.78 -2.39 12.40
CA PRO A 157 15.36 -3.21 11.26
C PRO A 157 16.35 -4.35 10.97
N TYR A 158 17.64 -4.15 11.21
CA TYR A 158 18.67 -5.15 10.92
C TYR A 158 18.53 -6.46 11.70
N LYS A 159 17.94 -6.40 12.91
CA LYS A 159 17.64 -7.60 13.70
C LYS A 159 16.64 -8.53 13.00
N TYR A 160 15.81 -7.98 12.14
CA TYR A 160 14.70 -8.70 11.48
C TYR A 160 14.96 -8.96 9.99
N THR A 161 16.12 -8.56 9.47
CA THR A 161 16.50 -8.79 8.09
C THR A 161 17.08 -10.20 7.94
N ILE A 162 16.36 -11.09 7.26
CA ILE A 162 16.80 -12.47 7.04
C ILE A 162 17.78 -12.54 5.87
N TYR A 163 17.53 -11.76 4.82
CA TYR A 163 18.37 -11.69 3.62
C TYR A 163 18.97 -10.31 3.46
N PRO A 164 20.15 -10.04 4.03
CA PRO A 164 20.86 -8.78 3.83
C PRO A 164 21.10 -8.53 2.33
N GLY A 165 20.87 -7.30 1.88
CA GLY A 165 21.05 -6.92 0.48
C GLY A 165 19.84 -7.14 -0.42
N PHE A 166 18.85 -7.91 -0.01
CA PHE A 166 17.62 -8.08 -0.80
C PHE A 166 16.84 -6.76 -0.91
N TYR A 167 16.71 -6.06 0.19
CA TYR A 167 16.06 -4.77 0.24
C TYR A 167 16.78 -3.72 -0.62
N GLU A 168 18.08 -3.65 -0.49
CA GLU A 168 18.95 -2.73 -1.22
C GLU A 168 18.95 -3.00 -2.72
N SER A 169 18.75 -4.24 -3.14
CA SER A 169 18.74 -4.64 -4.55
C SER A 169 17.40 -4.36 -5.25
N CYS A 170 16.31 -4.25 -4.50
CA CYS A 170 14.96 -4.17 -5.05
C CYS A 170 14.27 -2.81 -4.82
N GLY A 171 14.76 -2.02 -3.88
CA GLY A 171 14.22 -0.70 -3.55
C GLY A 171 14.92 0.43 -4.30
N PRO A 172 14.28 1.59 -4.43
CA PRO A 172 14.96 2.81 -4.84
C PRO A 172 15.97 3.22 -3.77
N GLU A 173 17.00 3.96 -4.18
CA GLU A 173 17.94 4.59 -3.25
C GLU A 173 17.19 5.39 -2.18
N GLY A 174 17.61 5.27 -0.93
CA GLY A 174 17.01 5.99 0.18
C GLY A 174 17.44 5.45 1.53
N GLU A 175 16.89 6.01 2.58
CA GLU A 175 17.32 5.78 3.95
C GLU A 175 16.29 4.99 4.75
N LYS A 176 16.76 4.05 5.56
CA LYS A 176 15.97 3.49 6.66
C LYS A 176 15.82 4.52 7.77
N LEU A 177 14.80 4.40 8.61
CA LEU A 177 14.56 5.37 9.68
C LEU A 177 15.77 5.51 10.63
N ILE A 178 16.45 4.40 10.93
CA ILE A 178 17.65 4.42 11.79
C ILE A 178 18.82 5.17 11.13
N GLU A 179 18.98 5.02 9.82
CA GLU A 179 20.03 5.72 9.05
C GLU A 179 19.74 7.21 8.93
N TYR A 180 18.46 7.55 8.69
CA TYR A 180 17.97 8.92 8.65
C TYR A 180 18.31 9.66 9.97
N VAL A 181 17.90 9.09 11.11
CA VAL A 181 18.12 9.71 12.42
C VAL A 181 19.61 9.79 12.77
N GLU A 182 20.40 8.78 12.39
CA GLU A 182 21.84 8.80 12.58
C GLU A 182 22.51 9.95 11.81
N LYS A 183 22.09 10.16 10.55
CA LYS A 183 22.60 11.26 9.72
C LYS A 183 22.20 12.64 10.27
N GLU A 184 20.94 12.79 10.70
CA GLU A 184 20.48 14.00 11.39
C GLU A 184 21.37 14.31 12.60
N TRP A 185 21.62 13.32 13.45
CA TRP A 185 22.48 13.46 14.63
C TRP A 185 23.92 13.84 14.26
N LYS A 186 24.45 13.30 13.17
CA LYS A 186 25.82 13.55 12.70
C LYS A 186 25.94 14.76 11.77
N HIS A 187 24.85 15.47 11.48
CA HIS A 187 24.78 16.55 10.49
C HIS A 187 25.31 16.14 9.11
N GLN A 188 24.94 14.93 8.67
CA GLN A 188 25.33 14.38 7.38
C GLN A 188 24.22 14.59 6.33
N PRO A 189 24.57 14.73 5.05
CA PRO A 189 23.56 14.88 3.98
C PRO A 189 22.74 13.61 3.79
N HIS A 190 21.45 13.80 3.49
CA HIS A 190 20.55 12.72 3.15
C HIS A 190 20.68 12.31 1.68
N VAL A 191 20.22 11.08 1.37
CA VAL A 191 20.24 10.53 0.00
C VAL A 191 18.95 9.79 -0.33
N GLY A 192 18.46 10.00 -1.53
CA GLY A 192 17.31 9.28 -2.08
C GLY A 192 16.00 9.52 -1.34
N GLU A 193 15.15 8.49 -1.25
CA GLU A 193 13.87 8.59 -0.55
C GLU A 193 14.04 8.62 0.97
N LEU A 194 13.42 9.58 1.63
CA LEU A 194 13.48 9.73 3.08
C LEU A 194 12.24 9.12 3.76
N PRO A 195 12.41 8.47 4.92
CA PRO A 195 11.31 7.76 5.59
C PRO A 195 10.17 8.70 6.01
N LEU A 196 10.46 9.91 6.45
CA LEU A 196 9.43 10.88 6.85
C LEU A 196 8.68 11.48 5.66
N ASP A 197 9.34 11.65 4.51
CA ASP A 197 8.70 12.08 3.28
C ASP A 197 7.71 11.02 2.76
N ILE A 198 8.11 9.75 2.85
CA ILE A 198 7.21 8.64 2.49
C ILE A 198 6.01 8.59 3.41
N VAL A 199 6.17 8.81 4.72
CA VAL A 199 5.04 8.93 5.65
C VAL A 199 4.11 10.06 5.23
N ALA A 200 4.63 11.26 4.99
CA ALA A 200 3.83 12.40 4.57
C ALA A 200 3.09 12.14 3.24
N GLN A 201 3.75 11.51 2.27
CA GLN A 201 3.13 11.12 1.00
C GLN A 201 1.98 10.12 1.21
N THR A 202 2.15 9.11 2.06
CA THR A 202 1.12 8.09 2.29
C THR A 202 -0.08 8.64 3.07
N GLU A 203 0.14 9.54 4.03
CA GLU A 203 -0.93 10.29 4.70
C GLU A 203 -1.73 11.12 3.68
N ALA A 204 -1.04 11.85 2.80
CA ALA A 204 -1.68 12.65 1.74
C ALA A 204 -2.45 11.78 0.71
N HIS A 205 -1.93 10.62 0.35
CA HIS A 205 -2.62 9.66 -0.50
C HIS A 205 -3.90 9.14 0.17
N GLY A 206 -3.88 8.86 1.46
CA GLY A 206 -5.07 8.46 2.22
C GLY A 206 -6.14 9.54 2.23
N ASP A 207 -5.77 10.80 2.48
CA ASP A 207 -6.69 11.93 2.45
C ASP A 207 -7.34 12.14 1.07
N LYS A 208 -6.54 12.04 0.00
CA LYS A 208 -7.04 12.17 -1.37
C LYS A 208 -7.97 11.02 -1.78
N ALA A 209 -7.65 9.79 -1.37
CA ALA A 209 -8.49 8.64 -1.66
C ALA A 209 -9.88 8.79 -1.01
N VAL A 210 -9.92 9.18 0.26
CA VAL A 210 -11.17 9.45 0.98
C VAL A 210 -11.93 10.62 0.34
N ALA A 211 -11.26 11.73 0.07
CA ALA A 211 -11.92 12.89 -0.57
C ALA A 211 -12.53 12.54 -1.92
N ALA A 212 -11.84 11.72 -2.73
CA ALA A 212 -12.32 11.33 -4.05
C ALA A 212 -13.54 10.42 -3.97
N ILE A 213 -13.53 9.41 -3.07
CA ILE A 213 -14.64 8.45 -2.98
C ILE A 213 -15.87 9.06 -2.31
N ASP A 214 -15.70 9.87 -1.26
CA ASP A 214 -16.81 10.48 -0.52
C ASP A 214 -17.55 11.52 -1.36
N ALA A 215 -16.84 12.28 -2.20
CA ALA A 215 -17.42 13.29 -3.09
C ALA A 215 -18.49 12.73 -4.04
N VAL A 216 -18.46 11.43 -4.33
CA VAL A 216 -19.35 10.80 -5.32
C VAL A 216 -20.32 9.79 -4.73
N ALA A 217 -20.29 9.56 -3.42
CA ALA A 217 -21.04 8.50 -2.75
C ALA A 217 -22.57 8.57 -3.02
N SER A 218 -23.14 9.78 -3.07
CA SER A 218 -24.57 9.98 -3.33
C SER A 218 -24.98 9.81 -4.81
N ARG A 219 -24.02 9.69 -5.73
CA ARG A 219 -24.25 9.64 -7.19
C ARG A 219 -24.10 8.26 -7.77
N VAL A 220 -23.64 7.28 -6.99
CA VAL A 220 -23.54 5.88 -7.38
C VAL A 220 -24.91 5.23 -7.27
N THR A 221 -25.38 4.59 -8.36
CA THR A 221 -26.72 3.98 -8.42
C THR A 221 -26.69 2.47 -8.60
N GLY A 222 -25.59 1.91 -9.11
CA GLY A 222 -25.41 0.46 -9.26
C GLY A 222 -24.38 -0.10 -8.27
N ASN A 223 -24.50 -1.37 -7.95
CA ASN A 223 -23.61 -2.09 -7.03
C ASN A 223 -23.30 -1.31 -5.73
N GLN A 224 -24.34 -0.67 -5.17
CA GLN A 224 -24.20 0.24 -4.02
C GLN A 224 -23.59 -0.42 -2.79
N ASP A 225 -23.86 -1.72 -2.55
CA ASP A 225 -23.29 -2.43 -1.40
C ASP A 225 -21.79 -2.62 -1.57
N GLU A 226 -21.35 -2.98 -2.77
CA GLU A 226 -19.92 -3.06 -3.10
C GLU A 226 -19.24 -1.70 -3.06
N PHE A 227 -19.92 -0.64 -3.54
CA PHE A 227 -19.40 0.71 -3.45
C PHE A 227 -19.20 1.16 -2.00
N ARG A 228 -20.15 0.85 -1.09
CA ARG A 228 -20.00 1.18 0.33
C ARG A 228 -18.81 0.45 0.96
N ARG A 229 -18.58 -0.81 0.60
CA ARG A 229 -17.40 -1.55 1.06
C ARG A 229 -16.11 -0.94 0.51
N LEU A 230 -16.08 -0.58 -0.78
CA LEU A 230 -14.94 0.13 -1.37
C LEU A 230 -14.69 1.48 -0.69
N GLN A 231 -15.75 2.26 -0.43
CA GLN A 231 -15.66 3.53 0.31
C GLN A 231 -15.05 3.30 1.69
N ASN A 232 -15.54 2.32 2.42
CA ASN A 232 -15.00 1.94 3.72
C ASN A 232 -13.51 1.56 3.65
N ASP A 233 -13.10 0.81 2.62
CA ASP A 233 -11.69 0.46 2.42
C ASP A 233 -10.81 1.69 2.21
N MET A 234 -11.30 2.76 1.55
CA MET A 234 -10.55 4.03 1.44
C MET A 234 -10.32 4.67 2.81
N HIS A 235 -11.33 4.66 3.68
CA HIS A 235 -11.21 5.12 5.07
C HIS A 235 -10.24 4.23 5.87
N CYS A 236 -10.26 2.90 5.65
CA CYS A 236 -9.30 1.97 6.25
C CYS A 236 -7.86 2.29 5.83
N TYR A 237 -7.61 2.52 4.53
CA TYR A 237 -6.28 2.91 4.04
C TYR A 237 -5.79 4.22 4.65
N ARG A 238 -6.68 5.21 4.77
CA ARG A 238 -6.34 6.47 5.44
C ARG A 238 -5.99 6.25 6.91
N ALA A 239 -6.83 5.56 7.65
CA ALA A 239 -6.60 5.27 9.07
C ALA A 239 -5.29 4.48 9.26
N PHE A 240 -5.03 3.50 8.40
CA PHE A 240 -3.79 2.75 8.38
C PHE A 240 -2.56 3.63 8.12
N ALA A 241 -2.61 4.51 7.12
CA ALA A 241 -1.50 5.41 6.78
C ALA A 241 -1.14 6.31 7.96
N TYR A 242 -2.14 6.89 8.63
CA TYR A 242 -1.94 7.74 9.81
C TYR A 242 -1.47 6.94 11.03
N ALA A 243 -2.04 5.76 11.30
CA ALA A 243 -1.59 4.91 12.39
C ALA A 243 -0.12 4.54 12.25
N PHE A 244 0.29 4.16 11.04
CA PHE A 244 1.68 3.84 10.73
C PHE A 244 2.58 5.09 10.79
N GLY A 245 2.15 6.19 10.21
CA GLY A 245 2.90 7.46 10.19
C GLY A 245 3.20 7.99 11.59
N TRP A 246 2.23 8.01 12.48
CA TRP A 246 2.43 8.41 13.87
C TRP A 246 3.38 7.46 14.62
N LYS A 247 3.31 6.16 14.34
CA LYS A 247 4.26 5.18 14.89
C LYS A 247 5.69 5.44 14.43
N VAL A 248 5.90 5.79 13.15
CA VAL A 248 7.22 6.15 12.61
C VAL A 248 7.75 7.41 13.26
N LYS A 249 6.91 8.44 13.39
CA LYS A 249 7.28 9.69 14.09
C LYS A 249 7.68 9.43 15.55
N ALA A 250 6.97 8.56 16.25
CA ALA A 250 7.36 8.13 17.60
C ALA A 250 8.67 7.33 17.60
N ALA A 251 8.89 6.45 16.63
CA ALA A 251 10.15 5.70 16.51
C ALA A 251 11.34 6.61 16.23
N GLN A 252 11.16 7.72 15.52
CA GLN A 252 12.19 8.75 15.35
C GLN A 252 12.65 9.31 16.70
N HIS A 253 11.73 9.67 17.60
CA HIS A 253 12.06 10.13 18.94
C HIS A 253 12.80 9.06 19.76
N VAL A 254 12.38 7.80 19.67
CA VAL A 254 13.12 6.70 20.33
C VAL A 254 14.55 6.57 19.81
N LEU A 255 14.76 6.78 18.51
CA LEU A 255 16.09 6.78 17.90
C LEU A 255 16.89 8.02 18.29
N ASN A 256 16.29 9.21 18.39
CA ASN A 256 16.93 10.41 18.91
C ASN A 256 17.45 10.18 20.34
N TYR A 257 16.63 9.55 21.20
CA TYR A 257 17.08 9.14 22.54
C TYR A 257 18.27 8.17 22.47
N LYS A 258 18.27 7.25 21.54
CA LYS A 258 19.38 6.29 21.37
C LYS A 258 20.72 7.01 21.17
N TRP A 259 20.74 8.11 20.43
CA TRP A 259 21.93 8.90 20.15
C TRP A 259 22.21 9.97 21.21
N GLY A 260 21.22 10.80 21.52
CA GLY A 260 21.35 11.97 22.38
C GLY A 260 21.22 11.71 23.87
N LYS A 261 20.64 10.57 24.28
CA LYS A 261 20.36 10.21 25.69
C LYS A 261 19.47 11.23 26.43
N ASP A 262 18.81 12.13 25.72
CA ASP A 262 17.83 13.04 26.34
C ASP A 262 16.50 12.31 26.57
N ILE A 263 16.12 12.16 27.84
CA ILE A 263 14.88 11.48 28.24
C ILE A 263 13.62 12.17 27.67
N LYS A 264 13.67 13.46 27.41
CA LYS A 264 12.57 14.23 26.83
C LYS A 264 12.14 13.67 25.45
N GLU A 265 13.05 13.04 24.73
CA GLU A 265 12.72 12.40 23.47
C GLU A 265 11.76 11.22 23.68
N LEU A 266 11.92 10.45 24.76
CA LEU A 266 10.97 9.37 25.09
C LEU A 266 9.61 9.94 25.54
N ASP A 267 9.61 11.02 26.31
CA ASP A 267 8.38 11.72 26.70
C ASP A 267 7.65 12.25 25.46
N ALA A 268 8.37 12.77 24.47
CA ALA A 268 7.80 13.23 23.21
C ALA A 268 7.23 12.10 22.33
N ALA A 269 7.77 10.88 22.45
CA ALA A 269 7.26 9.72 21.69
C ALA A 269 5.87 9.26 22.18
N VAL A 270 5.55 9.43 23.47
CA VAL A 270 4.32 8.93 24.08
C VAL A 270 3.05 9.48 23.38
N PRO A 271 2.85 10.81 23.25
CA PRO A 271 1.64 11.33 22.62
C PRO A 271 1.52 10.95 21.13
N LEU A 272 2.63 10.67 20.45
CA LEU A 272 2.62 10.20 19.07
C LEU A 272 2.15 8.73 18.99
N LEU A 273 2.54 7.89 19.96
CA LEU A 273 2.02 6.54 20.07
C LEU A 273 0.54 6.51 20.41
N GLU A 274 0.07 7.44 21.25
CA GLU A 274 -1.36 7.59 21.56
C GLU A 274 -2.14 7.93 20.28
N LYS A 275 -1.66 8.86 19.45
CA LYS A 275 -2.25 9.15 18.14
C LYS A 275 -2.21 7.95 17.19
N SER A 276 -1.10 7.22 17.15
CA SER A 276 -1.02 5.99 16.36
C SER A 276 -2.07 4.98 16.80
N LEU A 277 -2.26 4.81 18.10
CA LEU A 277 -3.27 3.92 18.66
C LEU A 277 -4.70 4.38 18.37
N GLU A 278 -4.95 5.69 18.40
CA GLU A 278 -6.26 6.26 18.03
C GLU A 278 -6.64 5.89 16.59
N TYR A 279 -5.74 6.13 15.62
CA TYR A 279 -6.00 5.77 14.22
C TYR A 279 -6.07 4.26 14.00
N TYR A 280 -5.29 3.48 14.77
CA TYR A 280 -5.39 2.02 14.70
C TYR A 280 -6.73 1.50 15.23
N ARG A 281 -7.30 2.12 16.28
CA ARG A 281 -8.66 1.84 16.76
C ARG A 281 -9.70 2.19 15.70
N GLN A 282 -9.59 3.37 15.07
CA GLN A 282 -10.46 3.72 13.94
C GLN A 282 -10.40 2.66 12.84
N LEU A 283 -9.21 2.15 12.49
CA LEU A 283 -9.06 1.07 11.53
C LEU A 283 -9.80 -0.20 11.97
N VAL A 284 -9.67 -0.59 13.24
CA VAL A 284 -10.35 -1.77 13.79
C VAL A 284 -11.88 -1.59 13.78
N ASP A 285 -12.38 -0.39 14.07
CA ASP A 285 -13.82 -0.09 14.07
C ASP A 285 -14.41 -0.11 12.64
N LEU A 286 -13.58 0.13 11.62
CA LEU A 286 -13.97 0.09 10.21
C LEU A 286 -13.91 -1.33 9.61
N THR A 287 -13.15 -2.25 10.20
CA THR A 287 -13.00 -3.64 9.73
C THR A 287 -13.87 -4.62 10.49
#